data_955947d0b1a1e351aa0a579643ac57c1
#
_entry.id   955947d0b1a1e351aa0a579643ac57c1
#
_cell.length_a   1.000
_cell.length_b   1.000
_cell.length_c   1.000
_cell.angle_alpha   90.00
_cell.angle_beta   90.00
_cell.angle_gamma   90.00
#
_symmetry.space_group_name_H-M   'P 1'
#
loop_
_entity.id
_entity.type
_entity.pdbx_description
1 polymer ?
#
loop_
_entity_poly.entity_id
_entity_poly.type
_entity_poly.pdbx_seq_one_letter_code
_entity_poly.pdbx_strand_id
1 'polypeptide(L)'
;KNLQVHFVSAAGVVFREGKVLMIRSERRGWEFPGGVVEQGEGILDGLKREILEESGIEAEPECVVGVYQNIVRKKGYGPLEGMDLPTTVNMVFRCRYAGGTEMVTEESLETGWFTPEEAMGMIGMDYIKKSLTDALALNGQTCFATFRKRDKEMEFVSEQVL
;
A
#
# COMPACT_ATOMS: atom_id res chain seq x y z
N LYS A 1 2.30 -27.14 17.68
CA LYS A 1 3.14 -26.13 17.01
C LYS A 1 2.28 -25.03 16.43
N ASN A 2 2.65 -23.78 16.71
CA ASN A 2 1.98 -22.63 16.13
C ASN A 2 2.42 -22.42 14.69
N LEU A 3 1.47 -22.16 13.81
CA LEU A 3 1.78 -21.74 12.44
C LEU A 3 2.26 -20.29 12.45
N GLN A 4 3.26 -20.00 11.65
CA GLN A 4 3.72 -18.63 11.43
C GLN A 4 2.92 -18.04 10.27
N VAL A 5 1.87 -17.31 10.60
CA VAL A 5 0.91 -16.78 9.63
C VAL A 5 1.10 -15.28 9.50
N HIS A 6 1.17 -14.79 8.27
CA HIS A 6 1.27 -13.38 7.94
C HIS A 6 0.25 -13.02 6.88
N PHE A 7 -0.29 -11.81 6.95
CA PHE A 7 -0.97 -11.23 5.81
C PHE A 7 0.07 -10.69 4.84
N VAL A 8 -0.14 -10.94 3.56
CA VAL A 8 0.64 -10.32 2.49
C VAL A 8 -0.29 -9.31 1.81
N SER A 9 0.13 -8.06 1.76
CA SER A 9 -0.59 -7.02 1.04
C SER A 9 0.29 -6.42 -0.05
N ALA A 10 -0.35 -5.89 -1.07
CA ALA A 10 0.33 -5.25 -2.19
C ALA A 10 -0.35 -3.92 -2.50
N ALA A 11 0.45 -2.87 -2.66
CA ALA A 11 -0.01 -1.54 -3.02
C ALA A 11 0.77 -1.00 -4.20
N GLY A 12 0.14 -0.15 -5.00
CA GLY A 12 0.76 0.39 -6.20
C GLY A 12 0.87 1.92 -6.17
N VAL A 13 2.08 2.42 -6.42
CA VAL A 13 2.31 3.83 -6.76
C VAL A 13 2.23 3.91 -8.28
N VAL A 14 1.07 4.28 -8.77
CA VAL A 14 0.78 4.32 -10.21
C VAL A 14 1.09 5.69 -10.77
N PHE A 15 1.97 5.74 -11.76
CA PHE A 15 2.38 6.98 -12.41
C PHE A 15 1.69 7.17 -13.75
N ARG A 16 1.23 8.38 -13.99
CA ARG A 16 0.68 8.82 -15.27
C ARG A 16 1.01 10.28 -15.48
N GLU A 17 1.78 10.57 -16.53
CA GLU A 17 2.15 11.96 -16.90
C GLU A 17 2.72 12.77 -15.73
N GLY A 18 3.61 12.14 -14.94
CA GLY A 18 4.25 12.79 -13.79
C GLY A 18 3.39 12.90 -12.54
N LYS A 19 2.17 12.36 -12.57
CA LYS A 19 1.26 12.33 -11.41
C LYS A 19 1.11 10.93 -10.87
N VAL A 20 0.71 10.83 -9.60
CA VAL A 20 0.47 9.57 -8.91
C VAL A 20 -1.00 9.42 -8.55
N LEU A 21 -1.48 8.18 -8.65
CA LEU A 21 -2.83 7.82 -8.29
C LEU A 21 -2.97 7.71 -6.78
N MET A 22 -3.93 8.44 -6.22
CA MET A 22 -4.23 8.38 -4.79
C MET A 22 -5.69 8.06 -4.58
N ILE A 23 -5.97 7.33 -3.52
CA ILE A 23 -7.32 7.11 -3.01
C ILE A 23 -7.39 7.64 -1.57
N ARG A 24 -8.59 8.05 -1.14
CA ARG A 24 -8.82 8.41 0.24
C ARG A 24 -9.73 7.36 0.88
N SER A 25 -9.22 6.72 1.92
CA SER A 25 -10.01 5.77 2.71
C SER A 25 -10.43 6.41 4.02
N GLU A 26 -11.52 5.91 4.60
CA GLU A 26 -12.02 6.39 5.89
C GLU A 26 -11.03 6.13 7.02
N ARG A 27 -10.34 5.01 6.98
CA ARG A 27 -9.44 4.59 8.06
C ARG A 27 -8.09 5.28 8.05
N ARG A 28 -7.51 5.49 6.86
CA ARG A 28 -6.12 5.95 6.72
C ARG A 28 -5.96 7.29 6.03
N GLY A 29 -7.05 7.86 5.51
CA GLY A 29 -6.97 9.06 4.71
C GLY A 29 -6.40 8.77 3.33
N TRP A 30 -5.56 9.67 2.82
CA TRP A 30 -4.96 9.50 1.51
C TRP A 30 -3.87 8.44 1.50
N GLU A 31 -3.98 7.51 0.57
CA GLU A 31 -3.07 6.37 0.42
C GLU A 31 -2.97 5.91 -1.03
N PHE A 32 -2.09 4.96 -1.28
CA PHE A 32 -2.00 4.28 -2.57
C PHE A 32 -2.96 3.09 -2.60
N PRO A 33 -3.59 2.83 -3.75
CA PRO A 33 -4.50 1.70 -3.87
C PRO A 33 -3.77 0.38 -3.67
N GLY A 34 -4.40 -0.54 -2.99
CA GLY A 34 -3.86 -1.85 -2.69
C GLY A 34 -4.69 -2.57 -1.64
N GLY A 35 -4.28 -3.77 -1.29
CA GLY A 35 -4.96 -4.57 -0.30
C GLY A 35 -4.32 -5.93 -0.08
N VAL A 36 -4.99 -6.75 0.70
CA VAL A 36 -4.51 -8.10 1.04
C VAL A 36 -4.61 -9.01 -0.18
N VAL A 37 -3.53 -9.72 -0.46
CA VAL A 37 -3.50 -10.75 -1.49
C VAL A 37 -4.30 -11.95 -0.99
N GLU A 38 -5.27 -12.39 -1.78
CA GLU A 38 -6.16 -13.49 -1.40
C GLU A 38 -5.51 -14.85 -1.58
N GLN A 39 -6.02 -15.83 -0.86
CA GLN A 39 -5.61 -17.22 -1.04
C GLN A 39 -5.88 -17.66 -2.48
N GLY A 40 -4.87 -18.26 -3.10
CA GLY A 40 -5.00 -18.79 -4.45
C GLY A 40 -4.73 -17.80 -5.58
N GLU A 41 -4.50 -16.52 -5.28
CA GLU A 41 -4.08 -15.56 -6.30
C GLU A 41 -2.60 -15.22 -6.18
N GLY A 42 -1.97 -14.86 -7.30
CA GLY A 42 -0.61 -14.35 -7.32
C GLY A 42 -0.55 -12.91 -6.81
N ILE A 43 0.61 -12.49 -6.29
CA ILE A 43 0.79 -11.15 -5.74
C ILE A 43 0.48 -10.06 -6.77
N LEU A 44 0.98 -10.21 -8.00
CA LEU A 44 0.75 -9.20 -9.04
C LEU A 44 -0.70 -9.17 -9.52
N ASP A 45 -1.37 -10.30 -9.58
CA ASP A 45 -2.78 -10.35 -9.91
C ASP A 45 -3.63 -9.71 -8.81
N GLY A 46 -3.29 -9.97 -7.55
CA GLY A 46 -3.93 -9.33 -6.41
C GLY A 46 -3.75 -7.82 -6.41
N LEU A 47 -2.54 -7.34 -6.72
CA LEU A 47 -2.24 -5.93 -6.85
C LEU A 47 -3.12 -5.26 -7.92
N LYS A 48 -3.17 -5.83 -9.11
CA LYS A 48 -3.97 -5.29 -10.22
C LYS A 48 -5.46 -5.27 -9.87
N ARG A 49 -5.95 -6.34 -9.26
CA ARG A 49 -7.35 -6.46 -8.82
C ARG A 49 -7.69 -5.36 -7.82
N GLU A 50 -6.87 -5.17 -6.79
CA GLU A 50 -7.10 -4.17 -5.75
C GLU A 50 -7.08 -2.74 -6.32
N ILE A 51 -6.12 -2.43 -7.20
CA ILE A 51 -6.05 -1.11 -7.83
C ILE A 51 -7.33 -0.83 -8.63
N LEU A 52 -7.78 -1.81 -9.40
CA LEU A 52 -9.01 -1.68 -10.19
C LEU A 52 -10.25 -1.51 -9.30
N GLU A 53 -10.38 -2.35 -8.28
CA GLU A 53 -11.54 -2.31 -7.36
C GLU A 53 -11.63 -1.00 -6.59
N GLU A 54 -10.49 -0.45 -6.15
CA GLU A 54 -10.49 0.76 -5.34
C GLU A 54 -10.51 2.07 -6.14
N SER A 55 -10.04 2.06 -7.37
CA SER A 55 -9.85 3.30 -8.14
C SER A 55 -10.47 3.33 -9.53
N GLY A 56 -10.83 2.18 -10.09
CA GLY A 56 -11.25 2.08 -11.48
C GLY A 56 -10.10 2.08 -12.48
N ILE A 57 -8.86 2.09 -12.02
CA ILE A 57 -7.67 2.19 -12.86
C ILE A 57 -7.06 0.81 -13.10
N GLU A 58 -6.69 0.56 -14.36
CA GLU A 58 -5.87 -0.57 -14.76
C GLU A 58 -4.41 -0.14 -14.73
N ALA A 59 -3.60 -0.89 -14.00
CA ALA A 59 -2.19 -0.59 -13.82
C ALA A 59 -1.32 -1.81 -14.13
N GLU A 60 -0.12 -1.57 -14.63
CA GLU A 60 0.89 -2.61 -14.85
C GLU A 60 2.08 -2.37 -13.91
N PRO A 61 2.41 -3.36 -13.06
CA PRO A 61 3.56 -3.24 -12.20
C PRO A 61 4.86 -3.30 -13.00
N GLU A 62 5.81 -2.48 -12.61
CA GLU A 62 7.12 -2.39 -13.28
C GLU A 62 8.24 -2.93 -12.38
N CYS A 63 8.20 -2.61 -11.10
CA CYS A 63 9.23 -3.03 -10.16
C CYS A 63 8.76 -2.93 -8.72
N VAL A 64 9.46 -3.63 -7.83
CA VAL A 64 9.26 -3.55 -6.38
C VAL A 64 9.97 -2.31 -5.86
N VAL A 65 9.24 -1.46 -5.16
CA VAL A 65 9.80 -0.29 -4.48
C VAL A 65 10.32 -0.66 -3.11
N GLY A 66 9.53 -1.41 -2.37
CA GLY A 66 9.90 -1.79 -1.03
C GLY A 66 9.02 -2.88 -0.44
N VAL A 67 9.54 -3.46 0.61
CA VAL A 67 8.85 -4.42 1.46
C VAL A 67 8.82 -3.83 2.86
N TYR A 68 7.63 -3.54 3.35
CA TYR A 68 7.41 -2.84 4.62
C TYR A 68 6.65 -3.75 5.57
N GLN A 69 7.26 -4.05 6.68
CA GLN A 69 6.71 -5.01 7.62
C GLN A 69 6.37 -4.36 8.95
N ASN A 70 5.11 -4.47 9.36
CA ASN A 70 4.72 -4.17 10.72
C ASN A 70 4.87 -5.45 11.55
N ILE A 71 5.77 -5.43 12.52
CA ILE A 71 6.04 -6.60 13.37
C ILE A 71 5.15 -6.67 14.60
N VAL A 72 4.19 -5.77 14.73
CA VAL A 72 3.20 -5.78 15.81
C VAL A 72 1.86 -6.27 15.28
N ARG A 73 1.26 -7.22 15.99
CA ARG A 73 -0.08 -7.69 15.64
C ARG A 73 -1.10 -6.59 15.89
N LYS A 74 -2.06 -6.50 14.97
CA LYS A 74 -3.18 -5.57 15.08
C LYS A 74 -4.36 -6.26 15.78
N LYS A 75 -5.16 -5.47 16.43
CA LYS A 75 -6.47 -5.93 16.89
C LYS A 75 -7.45 -5.94 15.72
N GLY A 76 -8.26 -6.99 15.66
CA GLY A 76 -9.34 -7.08 14.69
C GLY A 76 -10.42 -6.02 14.93
N TYR A 77 -11.18 -5.75 13.90
CA TYR A 77 -12.29 -4.80 13.93
C TYR A 77 -13.46 -5.37 13.12
N GLY A 78 -14.63 -4.79 13.30
CA GLY A 78 -15.84 -5.31 12.65
C GLY A 78 -16.10 -6.78 12.99
N PRO A 79 -16.28 -7.64 11.98
CA PRO A 79 -16.51 -9.07 12.22
C PRO A 79 -15.36 -9.80 12.93
N LEU A 80 -14.16 -9.19 12.94
CA LEU A 80 -12.96 -9.76 13.54
C LEU A 80 -12.62 -9.13 14.89
N GLU A 81 -13.52 -8.33 15.45
CA GLU A 81 -13.33 -7.71 16.77
C GLU A 81 -13.03 -8.75 17.83
N GLY A 82 -12.04 -8.45 18.68
CA GLY A 82 -11.59 -9.37 19.74
C GLY A 82 -10.52 -10.36 19.31
N MET A 83 -10.19 -10.42 18.03
CA MET A 83 -9.13 -11.28 17.52
C MET A 83 -7.81 -10.53 17.38
N ASP A 84 -6.70 -11.23 17.59
CA ASP A 84 -5.38 -10.73 17.21
C ASP A 84 -5.13 -11.13 15.75
N LEU A 85 -4.95 -10.14 14.89
CA LEU A 85 -4.67 -10.38 13.47
C LEU A 85 -3.19 -10.68 13.26
N PRO A 86 -2.84 -11.49 12.25
CA PRO A 86 -1.45 -11.70 11.88
C PRO A 86 -0.74 -10.39 11.55
N THR A 87 0.57 -10.38 11.68
CA THR A 87 1.40 -9.27 11.19
C THR A 87 1.33 -9.20 9.67
N THR A 88 1.53 -8.02 9.12
CA THR A 88 1.41 -7.79 7.68
C THR A 88 2.77 -7.54 7.05
N VAL A 89 3.03 -8.22 5.95
CA VAL A 89 4.11 -7.91 5.01
C VAL A 89 3.50 -7.13 3.86
N ASN A 90 3.83 -5.87 3.74
CA ASN A 90 3.30 -5.01 2.69
C ASN A 90 4.34 -4.78 1.60
N MET A 91 4.01 -5.16 0.37
CA MET A 91 4.85 -4.95 -0.79
C MET A 91 4.33 -3.77 -1.60
N VAL A 92 5.18 -2.79 -1.86
CA VAL A 92 4.82 -1.63 -2.67
C VAL A 92 5.51 -1.72 -4.02
N PHE A 93 4.73 -1.53 -5.08
CA PHE A 93 5.19 -1.59 -6.46
C PHE A 93 5.06 -0.23 -7.13
N ARG A 94 6.03 0.09 -7.97
CA ARG A 94 5.87 1.16 -8.94
C ARG A 94 5.13 0.59 -10.14
N CYS A 95 4.07 1.27 -10.55
CA CYS A 95 3.22 0.84 -11.66
C CYS A 95 3.07 1.96 -12.68
N ARG A 96 2.76 1.58 -13.93
CA ARG A 96 2.34 2.52 -14.96
C ARG A 96 0.85 2.41 -15.21
N TYR A 97 0.25 3.52 -15.61
CA TYR A 97 -1.13 3.54 -16.07
C TYR A 97 -1.30 2.69 -17.33
N ALA A 98 -2.31 1.84 -17.37
CA ALA A 98 -2.60 0.98 -18.51
C ALA A 98 -4.02 1.15 -19.06
N GLY A 99 -4.90 1.84 -18.35
CA GLY A 99 -6.28 2.06 -18.79
C GLY A 99 -7.22 2.40 -17.65
N GLY A 100 -8.50 2.52 -17.99
CA GLY A 100 -9.53 2.85 -17.02
C GLY A 100 -9.66 4.33 -16.73
N THR A 101 -10.66 4.66 -15.96
CA THR A 101 -10.97 6.02 -15.52
C THR A 101 -11.17 6.01 -14.00
N GLU A 102 -10.56 6.97 -13.32
CA GLU A 102 -10.69 7.11 -11.88
C GLU A 102 -12.14 7.26 -11.45
N MET A 103 -12.53 6.49 -10.44
CA MET A 103 -13.89 6.48 -9.92
C MET A 103 -13.87 6.22 -8.43
N VAL A 104 -14.87 6.75 -7.76
CA VAL A 104 -15.16 6.43 -6.36
C VAL A 104 -15.87 5.07 -6.33
N THR A 105 -15.46 4.22 -5.41
CA THR A 105 -16.01 2.89 -5.21
C THR A 105 -16.56 2.75 -3.79
N GLU A 106 -17.07 1.59 -3.42
CA GLU A 106 -17.48 1.32 -2.05
C GLU A 106 -16.31 1.37 -1.06
N GLU A 107 -15.10 1.20 -1.55
CA GLU A 107 -13.88 1.11 -0.74
C GLU A 107 -13.08 2.42 -0.69
N SER A 108 -13.43 3.40 -1.52
CA SER A 108 -12.73 4.69 -1.56
C SER A 108 -13.69 5.87 -1.55
N LEU A 109 -13.39 6.87 -0.73
CA LEU A 109 -14.19 8.10 -0.61
C LEU A 109 -13.87 9.10 -1.72
N GLU A 110 -12.61 9.12 -2.17
CA GLU A 110 -12.12 9.98 -3.24
C GLU A 110 -11.01 9.26 -3.99
N THR A 111 -10.86 9.59 -5.26
CA THR A 111 -9.82 9.05 -6.14
C THR A 111 -9.35 10.16 -7.07
N GLY A 112 -8.06 10.26 -7.29
CA GLY A 112 -7.53 11.28 -8.20
C GLY A 112 -6.04 11.13 -8.47
N TRP A 113 -5.56 11.99 -9.37
CA TRP A 113 -4.17 12.07 -9.79
C TRP A 113 -3.55 13.36 -9.24
N PHE A 114 -2.42 13.23 -8.58
CA PHE A 114 -1.76 14.36 -7.92
C PHE A 114 -0.28 14.36 -8.24
N THR A 115 0.33 15.54 -8.24
CA THR A 115 1.78 15.60 -8.32
C THR A 115 2.38 14.95 -7.08
N PRO A 116 3.64 14.44 -7.14
CA PRO A 116 4.28 13.90 -5.95
C PRO A 116 4.32 14.87 -4.77
N GLU A 117 4.50 16.16 -5.03
CA GLU A 117 4.50 17.19 -3.98
C GLU A 117 3.13 17.33 -3.32
N GLU A 118 2.07 17.40 -4.14
CA GLU A 118 0.70 17.43 -3.63
C GLU A 118 0.39 16.17 -2.80
N ALA A 119 0.71 15.00 -3.35
CA ALA A 119 0.51 13.72 -2.67
C ALA A 119 1.21 13.66 -1.31
N MET A 120 2.48 14.10 -1.26
CA MET A 120 3.25 14.13 -0.01
C MET A 120 2.59 15.00 1.06
N GLY A 121 2.00 16.12 0.65
CA GLY A 121 1.29 17.01 1.57
C GLY A 121 -0.07 16.48 2.03
N MET A 122 -0.65 15.54 1.29
CA MET A 122 -1.96 14.95 1.60
C MET A 122 -1.89 13.73 2.51
N ILE A 123 -0.81 12.97 2.40
CA ILE A 123 -0.62 11.72 3.15
C ILE A 123 -0.39 12.03 4.63
N GLY A 124 -1.17 11.39 5.50
CA GLY A 124 -1.05 11.57 6.95
C GLY A 124 -0.18 10.52 7.65
N MET A 125 0.04 9.38 7.03
CA MET A 125 0.76 8.26 7.65
C MET A 125 2.20 8.16 7.17
N ASP A 126 3.14 8.05 8.11
CA ASP A 126 4.58 8.05 7.81
C ASP A 126 5.03 6.91 6.92
N TYR A 127 4.48 5.71 7.09
CA TYR A 127 4.87 4.57 6.26
C TYR A 127 4.37 4.71 4.80
N ILE A 128 3.27 5.44 4.59
CA ILE A 128 2.77 5.74 3.24
C ILE A 128 3.63 6.83 2.59
N LYS A 129 4.02 7.86 3.35
CA LYS A 129 4.98 8.88 2.88
C LYS A 129 6.30 8.23 2.48
N LYS A 130 6.78 7.27 3.27
CA LYS A 130 8.00 6.53 2.97
C LYS A 130 7.87 5.77 1.65
N SER A 131 6.73 5.13 1.40
CA SER A 131 6.49 4.42 0.13
C SER A 131 6.62 5.36 -1.08
N LEU A 132 6.08 6.57 -0.98
CA LEU A 132 6.20 7.57 -2.05
C LEU A 132 7.65 8.03 -2.20
N THR A 133 8.32 8.34 -1.11
CA THR A 133 9.73 8.74 -1.13
C THR A 133 10.59 7.68 -1.81
N ASP A 134 10.40 6.42 -1.44
CA ASP A 134 11.16 5.31 -1.99
C ASP A 134 10.84 5.09 -3.48
N ALA A 135 9.57 5.25 -3.88
CA ALA A 135 9.16 5.14 -5.28
C ALA A 135 9.78 6.24 -6.16
N LEU A 136 9.90 7.44 -5.62
CA LEU A 136 10.54 8.57 -6.34
C LEU A 136 12.06 8.43 -6.43
N ALA A 137 12.68 7.82 -5.43
CA ALA A 137 14.13 7.62 -5.37
C ALA A 137 14.59 6.36 -6.11
N LEU A 138 13.69 5.68 -6.81
CA LEU A 138 13.94 4.37 -7.39
C LEU A 138 15.12 4.38 -8.38
N ASN A 139 16.11 3.54 -8.10
CA ASN A 139 17.36 3.42 -8.86
C ASN A 139 17.78 1.96 -9.06
N GLY A 140 16.80 1.06 -9.16
CA GLY A 140 17.03 -0.38 -9.28
C GLY A 140 17.20 -1.10 -7.95
N GLN A 141 17.01 -0.40 -6.85
CA GLN A 141 17.12 -0.95 -5.50
C GLN A 141 15.74 -1.13 -4.87
N THR A 142 15.67 -1.99 -3.86
CA THR A 142 14.44 -2.25 -3.10
C THR A 142 14.69 -1.92 -1.63
N CYS A 143 13.79 -1.15 -1.03
CA CYS A 143 13.85 -0.83 0.39
C CYS A 143 13.17 -1.93 1.21
N PHE A 144 13.84 -2.40 2.26
CA PHE A 144 13.24 -3.27 3.28
C PHE A 144 13.17 -2.49 4.58
N ALA A 145 11.97 -2.22 5.06
CA ALA A 145 11.76 -1.48 6.29
C ALA A 145 10.91 -2.27 7.28
N THR A 146 11.30 -2.23 8.53
CA THR A 146 10.58 -2.85 9.64
C THR A 146 10.12 -1.76 10.59
N PHE A 147 8.85 -1.81 11.00
CA PHE A 147 8.31 -0.86 11.94
C PHE A 147 7.38 -1.52 12.95
N ARG A 148 7.10 -0.81 14.04
CA ARG A 148 6.08 -1.14 15.03
C ARG A 148 4.99 -0.09 14.97
N LYS A 149 3.78 -0.51 14.68
CA LYS A 149 2.64 0.39 14.66
C LYS A 149 1.50 -0.20 15.47
N ARG A 150 1.08 0.54 16.51
CA ARG A 150 -0.14 0.28 17.28
C ARG A 150 -0.98 1.54 17.26
N ASP A 151 -2.22 1.44 16.82
CA ASP A 151 -3.14 2.57 16.72
C ASP A 151 -2.51 3.74 15.96
N LYS A 152 -2.26 4.85 16.63
CA LYS A 152 -1.65 6.04 16.05
C LYS A 152 -0.14 6.13 16.24
N GLU A 153 0.42 5.27 17.09
CA GLU A 153 1.85 5.27 17.38
C GLU A 153 2.60 4.40 16.38
N MET A 154 3.69 4.95 15.85
CA MET A 154 4.52 4.26 14.87
C MET A 154 6.00 4.55 15.14
N GLU A 155 6.81 3.51 15.07
CA GLU A 155 8.25 3.58 15.23
C GLU A 155 8.93 2.76 14.13
N PHE A 156 9.82 3.38 13.36
CA PHE A 156 10.68 2.63 12.45
C PHE A 156 11.79 1.94 13.23
N VAL A 157 11.96 0.66 13.02
CA VAL A 157 12.93 -0.18 13.73
C VAL A 157 14.21 -0.33 12.93
N SER A 158 14.08 -0.60 11.64
CA SER A 158 15.22 -0.81 10.75
C SER A 158 14.84 -0.51 9.30
N GLU A 159 15.87 -0.20 8.52
CA GLU A 159 15.74 0.02 7.09
C GLU A 159 17.02 -0.47 6.43
N GLN A 160 16.87 -1.18 5.32
CA GLN A 160 17.98 -1.63 4.48
C GLN A 160 17.57 -1.53 3.03
N VAL A 161 18.44 -0.96 2.21
CA VAL A 161 18.24 -0.85 0.77
C VAL A 161 19.13 -1.87 0.08
N LEU A 162 18.54 -2.71 -0.76
CA LEU A 162 19.24 -3.77 -1.48
C LEU A 162 19.20 -3.56 -2.98
#